data_9f6879c9d4c206b0f735f38119cd9188
#
_entry.id   9f6879c9d4c206b0f735f38119cd9188
#
_cell.length_a   1.000
_cell.length_b   1.000
_cell.length_c   1.000
_cell.angle_alpha   90.00
_cell.angle_beta   90.00
_cell.angle_gamma   90.00
#
_symmetry.space_group_name_H-M   'P 1'
#
loop_
_entity.id
_entity.type
_entity.pdbx_description
1 polymer ?
#
loop_
_entity_poly.entity_id
_entity_poly.type
_entity_poly.pdbx_seq_one_letter_code
_entity_poly.pdbx_strand_id
1 'polypeptide(L)'
;LESANQDLDLQLGSLANAGGRILHTGNGTFGLDSGQVIRAGGELTTNGLLDIRASEWTNSSVLQAGRLNLDIGTFRQTAEGKLLAVQSFTGRGGDWSNDGLLASDGSLRLELSGGYRGNGRATSLGDFALNAASLDLGNAASLAGGANVTLGAGNLLVNRGRITAAGDLVASAASLNNYGTLGGGGNLRLNAPALLNERGLL
;
A
#
# COMPACT_ATOMS: atom_id res chain seq x y z
N LEU A 1 -8.70 19.76 -13.50
CA LEU A 1 -9.73 19.03 -14.26
C LEU A 1 -10.83 18.58 -13.31
N GLU A 2 -12.09 18.76 -13.73
CA GLU A 2 -13.26 18.28 -12.99
C GLU A 2 -14.19 17.54 -13.97
N SER A 3 -14.74 16.42 -13.54
CA SER A 3 -15.71 15.61 -14.31
C SER A 3 -16.80 15.10 -13.38
N ALA A 4 -18.07 15.26 -13.80
CA ALA A 4 -19.24 14.72 -13.11
C ALA A 4 -19.88 13.55 -13.89
N ASN A 5 -19.23 13.05 -14.94
CA ASN A 5 -19.69 11.89 -15.70
C ASN A 5 -19.68 10.64 -14.82
N GLN A 6 -20.42 9.61 -15.23
CA GLN A 6 -20.42 8.30 -14.56
C GLN A 6 -18.99 7.76 -14.45
N ASP A 7 -18.25 7.79 -15.55
CA ASP A 7 -16.88 7.34 -15.65
C ASP A 7 -15.99 8.45 -16.22
N LEU A 8 -14.73 8.46 -15.84
CA LEU A 8 -13.65 9.28 -16.40
C LEU A 8 -12.50 8.35 -16.75
N ASP A 9 -12.11 8.30 -18.01
CA ASP A 9 -10.97 7.51 -18.47
C ASP A 9 -9.91 8.40 -19.11
N LEU A 10 -8.70 8.32 -18.60
CA LEU A 10 -7.55 9.07 -19.07
C LEU A 10 -6.47 8.10 -19.54
N GLN A 11 -6.29 8.02 -20.86
CA GLN A 11 -5.21 7.25 -21.48
C GLN A 11 -4.10 8.21 -21.91
N LEU A 12 -2.97 8.16 -21.23
CA LEU A 12 -1.90 9.14 -21.33
C LEU A 12 -0.56 8.43 -21.54
N GLY A 13 0.34 9.02 -22.33
CA GLY A 13 1.73 8.57 -22.40
C GLY A 13 2.50 8.87 -21.10
N SER A 14 2.13 9.95 -20.41
CA SER A 14 2.67 10.33 -19.10
C SER A 14 1.74 11.33 -18.42
N LEU A 15 1.80 11.42 -17.09
CA LEU A 15 1.10 12.44 -16.32
C LEU A 15 2.09 13.26 -15.49
N ALA A 16 2.04 14.60 -15.65
CA ALA A 16 2.68 15.57 -14.78
C ALA A 16 1.60 16.50 -14.21
N ASN A 17 1.19 16.29 -12.96
CA ASN A 17 0.11 17.04 -12.31
C ASN A 17 0.58 17.64 -10.98
N ALA A 18 1.85 18.11 -10.91
CA ALA A 18 2.40 18.71 -9.70
C ALA A 18 1.59 19.94 -9.28
N GLY A 19 1.06 19.94 -8.06
CA GLY A 19 0.18 21.00 -7.55
C GLY A 19 -1.18 21.11 -8.25
N GLY A 20 -1.47 20.24 -9.22
CA GLY A 20 -2.75 20.18 -9.90
C GLY A 20 -3.77 19.30 -9.16
N ARG A 21 -5.05 19.43 -9.56
CA ARG A 21 -6.16 18.65 -9.03
C ARG A 21 -6.98 18.06 -10.17
N ILE A 22 -7.26 16.77 -10.06
CA ILE A 22 -8.25 16.07 -10.89
C ILE A 22 -9.34 15.54 -9.97
N LEU A 23 -10.56 16.04 -10.16
CA LEU A 23 -11.75 15.67 -9.40
C LEU A 23 -12.74 14.94 -10.30
N HIS A 24 -13.12 13.73 -9.91
CA HIS A 24 -14.21 12.98 -10.51
C HIS A 24 -15.30 12.79 -9.46
N THR A 25 -16.46 13.39 -9.67
CA THR A 25 -17.60 13.34 -8.74
C THR A 25 -18.58 12.21 -9.05
N GLY A 26 -18.41 11.53 -10.18
CA GLY A 26 -19.17 10.33 -10.52
C GLY A 26 -18.89 9.16 -9.57
N ASN A 27 -19.81 8.19 -9.54
CA ASN A 27 -19.69 7.01 -8.68
C ASN A 27 -19.12 5.78 -9.42
N GLY A 28 -18.81 5.91 -10.70
CA GLY A 28 -18.22 4.85 -11.52
C GLY A 28 -16.71 4.77 -11.40
N THR A 29 -16.01 4.56 -12.49
CA THR A 29 -14.56 4.41 -12.53
C THR A 29 -13.88 5.70 -12.98
N PHE A 30 -12.87 6.11 -12.22
CA PHE A 30 -11.84 7.01 -12.70
C PHE A 30 -10.62 6.16 -13.07
N GLY A 31 -10.47 5.88 -14.36
CA GLY A 31 -9.34 5.16 -14.94
C GLY A 31 -8.22 6.11 -15.30
N LEU A 32 -7.01 5.76 -14.93
CA LEU A 32 -5.79 6.46 -15.33
C LEU A 32 -4.76 5.44 -15.79
N ASP A 33 -4.58 5.34 -17.09
CA ASP A 33 -3.55 4.52 -17.72
C ASP A 33 -2.49 5.43 -18.35
N SER A 34 -1.30 5.46 -17.74
CA SER A 34 -0.21 6.26 -18.27
C SER A 34 0.80 5.44 -19.07
N GLY A 35 0.66 4.12 -19.10
CA GLY A 35 1.56 3.22 -19.82
C GLY A 35 3.02 3.26 -19.36
N GLN A 36 3.54 4.41 -18.95
CA GLN A 36 4.94 4.59 -18.58
C GLN A 36 5.13 5.20 -17.19
N VAL A 37 5.13 6.51 -17.06
CA VAL A 37 5.56 7.18 -15.82
C VAL A 37 4.57 8.22 -15.35
N ILE A 38 4.16 8.16 -14.09
CA ILE A 38 3.45 9.24 -13.42
C ILE A 38 4.46 10.00 -12.54
N ARG A 39 4.80 11.21 -12.95
CA ARG A 39 5.64 12.12 -12.18
C ARG A 39 4.76 13.11 -11.44
N ALA A 40 4.84 13.12 -10.11
CA ALA A 40 4.10 14.04 -9.26
C ALA A 40 2.60 14.08 -9.61
N GLY A 41 1.83 13.16 -9.08
CA GLY A 41 0.42 12.95 -9.46
C GLY A 41 -0.54 14.09 -9.10
N GLY A 42 -0.14 15.05 -8.26
CA GLY A 42 -1.07 16.04 -7.74
C GLY A 42 -2.18 15.41 -6.90
N GLU A 43 -3.27 16.14 -6.70
CA GLU A 43 -4.45 15.62 -5.99
C GLU A 43 -5.39 14.91 -6.97
N LEU A 44 -5.68 13.63 -6.69
CA LEU A 44 -6.68 12.84 -7.43
C LEU A 44 -7.79 12.43 -6.45
N THR A 45 -9.03 12.75 -6.78
CA THR A 45 -10.18 12.45 -5.93
C THR A 45 -11.33 11.87 -6.73
N THR A 46 -11.92 10.77 -6.24
CA THR A 46 -13.16 10.22 -6.77
C THR A 46 -14.02 9.59 -5.67
N ASN A 47 -15.34 9.63 -5.83
CA ASN A 47 -16.25 8.88 -4.96
C ASN A 47 -16.32 7.39 -5.31
N GLY A 48 -16.01 7.03 -6.56
CA GLY A 48 -16.06 5.69 -7.09
C GLY A 48 -14.75 4.92 -6.99
N LEU A 49 -14.45 4.14 -8.02
CA LEU A 49 -13.20 3.42 -8.17
C LEU A 49 -12.14 4.32 -8.82
N LEU A 50 -10.98 4.46 -8.20
CA LEU A 50 -9.78 4.97 -8.85
C LEU A 50 -8.92 3.79 -9.29
N ASP A 51 -8.79 3.59 -10.60
CA ASP A 51 -7.99 2.51 -11.21
C ASP A 51 -6.78 3.13 -11.93
N ILE A 52 -5.58 2.88 -11.41
CA ILE A 52 -4.35 3.46 -11.95
C ILE A 52 -3.40 2.37 -12.43
N ARG A 53 -2.93 2.53 -13.65
CA ARG A 53 -1.90 1.67 -14.25
C ARG A 53 -0.72 2.49 -14.72
N ALA A 54 0.49 2.08 -14.33
CA ALA A 54 1.73 2.69 -14.77
C ALA A 54 2.92 1.74 -14.57
N SER A 55 3.97 1.88 -15.41
CA SER A 55 5.23 1.16 -15.16
C SER A 55 5.94 1.72 -13.93
N GLU A 56 5.92 3.04 -13.74
CA GLU A 56 6.55 3.72 -12.61
C GLU A 56 5.65 4.85 -12.10
N TRP A 57 5.59 5.02 -10.78
CA TRP A 57 4.90 6.15 -10.19
C TRP A 57 5.56 6.61 -8.89
N THR A 58 5.82 7.93 -8.81
CA THR A 58 6.20 8.60 -7.57
C THR A 58 5.03 9.45 -7.09
N ASN A 59 4.49 9.12 -5.90
CA ASN A 59 3.41 9.87 -5.28
C ASN A 59 3.94 10.72 -4.12
N SER A 60 3.74 12.04 -4.21
CA SER A 60 4.00 13.01 -3.15
C SER A 60 2.75 13.81 -2.76
N SER A 61 1.57 13.34 -3.17
CA SER A 61 0.30 14.06 -3.05
C SER A 61 -0.77 13.19 -2.41
N VAL A 62 -1.97 13.74 -2.26
CA VAL A 62 -3.11 13.04 -1.69
C VAL A 62 -3.98 12.47 -2.80
N LEU A 63 -4.21 11.16 -2.77
CA LEU A 63 -5.24 10.49 -3.54
C LEU A 63 -6.32 9.98 -2.59
N GLN A 64 -7.57 10.23 -2.96
CA GLN A 64 -8.72 9.77 -2.20
C GLN A 64 -9.76 9.13 -3.14
N ALA A 65 -10.20 7.94 -2.80
CA ALA A 65 -11.18 7.20 -3.59
C ALA A 65 -12.16 6.41 -2.70
N GLY A 66 -13.33 6.10 -3.24
CA GLY A 66 -14.20 5.10 -2.65
C GLY A 66 -13.53 3.74 -2.62
N ARG A 67 -12.97 3.33 -3.75
CA ARG A 67 -12.12 2.13 -3.89
C ARG A 67 -10.86 2.52 -4.67
N LEU A 68 -9.73 1.97 -4.26
CA LEU A 68 -8.44 2.24 -4.91
C LEU A 68 -7.85 0.93 -5.46
N ASN A 69 -7.54 0.92 -6.74
CA ASN A 69 -6.87 -0.18 -7.42
C ASN A 69 -5.64 0.35 -8.16
N LEU A 70 -4.48 -0.17 -7.80
CA LEU A 70 -3.20 0.23 -8.38
C LEU A 70 -2.51 -0.98 -9.01
N ASP A 71 -2.10 -0.85 -10.26
CA ASP A 71 -1.24 -1.80 -10.96
C ASP A 71 0.03 -1.05 -11.42
N ILE A 72 1.05 -1.03 -10.55
CA ILE A 72 2.22 -0.19 -10.72
C ILE A 72 3.49 -1.03 -10.63
N GLY A 73 4.26 -1.07 -11.71
CA GLY A 73 5.52 -1.82 -11.76
C GLY A 73 6.50 -1.39 -10.68
N THR A 74 6.86 -0.12 -10.63
CA THR A 74 7.70 0.45 -9.57
C THR A 74 7.00 1.63 -8.93
N PHE A 75 6.70 1.51 -7.63
CA PHE A 75 6.00 2.54 -6.88
C PHE A 75 6.87 3.15 -5.79
N ARG A 76 6.89 4.48 -5.72
CA ARG A 76 7.54 5.24 -4.66
C ARG A 76 6.55 6.22 -4.04
N GLN A 77 6.25 6.04 -2.77
CA GLN A 77 5.50 7.00 -1.98
C GLN A 77 6.45 7.79 -1.10
N THR A 78 6.45 9.11 -1.26
CA THR A 78 7.23 10.00 -0.40
C THR A 78 6.54 10.20 0.94
N ALA A 79 7.21 10.85 1.89
CA ALA A 79 6.67 11.09 3.24
C ALA A 79 5.37 11.94 3.23
N GLU A 80 5.22 12.81 2.24
CA GLU A 80 4.02 13.65 2.05
C GLU A 80 2.88 12.91 1.36
N GLY A 81 3.19 11.82 0.65
CA GLY A 81 2.21 11.06 -0.13
C GLY A 81 1.17 10.36 0.74
N LYS A 82 -0.10 10.41 0.31
CA LYS A 82 -1.21 9.70 0.97
C LYS A 82 -2.09 9.04 -0.06
N LEU A 83 -2.35 7.76 0.13
CA LEU A 83 -3.34 6.99 -0.62
C LEU A 83 -4.44 6.55 0.34
N LEU A 84 -5.66 7.03 0.11
CA LEU A 84 -6.79 6.87 1.01
C LEU A 84 -7.97 6.21 0.29
N ALA A 85 -8.43 5.08 0.79
CA ALA A 85 -9.60 4.38 0.27
C ALA A 85 -10.67 4.22 1.36
N VAL A 86 -11.93 4.52 1.02
CA VAL A 86 -13.04 4.38 1.97
C VAL A 86 -13.48 2.92 2.12
N GLN A 87 -13.47 2.13 1.05
CA GLN A 87 -14.02 0.76 1.06
C GLN A 87 -12.93 -0.30 0.94
N SER A 88 -12.03 -0.15 -0.02
CA SER A 88 -10.96 -1.12 -0.25
C SER A 88 -9.78 -0.51 -1.00
N PHE A 89 -8.59 -0.97 -0.66
CA PHE A 89 -7.38 -0.66 -1.38
C PHE A 89 -6.72 -1.95 -1.85
N THR A 90 -6.55 -2.08 -3.16
CA THR A 90 -5.80 -3.17 -3.78
C THR A 90 -4.62 -2.60 -4.54
N GLY A 91 -3.43 -3.13 -4.29
CA GLY A 91 -2.21 -2.79 -5.01
C GLY A 91 -1.53 -4.03 -5.58
N ARG A 92 -1.06 -3.93 -6.82
CA ARG A 92 -0.27 -4.96 -7.51
C ARG A 92 0.93 -4.33 -8.18
N GLY A 93 1.96 -5.12 -8.42
CA GLY A 93 3.11 -4.67 -9.18
C GLY A 93 4.43 -5.32 -8.80
N GLY A 94 5.53 -4.60 -8.99
CA GLY A 94 6.87 -5.04 -8.69
C GLY A 94 7.39 -4.51 -7.35
N ASP A 95 8.37 -3.60 -7.43
CA ASP A 95 9.01 -3.02 -6.23
C ASP A 95 8.28 -1.78 -5.73
N TRP A 96 7.86 -1.80 -4.48
CA TRP A 96 7.18 -0.69 -3.84
C TRP A 96 7.96 -0.15 -2.64
N SER A 97 8.13 1.18 -2.60
CA SER A 97 8.65 1.87 -1.42
C SER A 97 7.61 2.84 -0.86
N ASN A 98 7.36 2.75 0.44
CA ASN A 98 6.40 3.60 1.13
C ASN A 98 7.06 4.30 2.33
N ASP A 99 7.17 5.62 2.23
CA ASP A 99 7.58 6.49 3.34
C ASP A 99 6.41 7.39 3.81
N GLY A 100 5.25 7.31 3.15
CA GLY A 100 4.04 8.06 3.46
C GLY A 100 2.93 7.21 4.09
N LEU A 101 1.67 7.46 3.68
CA LEU A 101 0.49 6.79 4.23
C LEU A 101 -0.29 6.04 3.15
N LEU A 102 -0.45 4.74 3.33
CA LEU A 102 -1.45 3.92 2.65
C LEU A 102 -2.56 3.60 3.66
N ALA A 103 -3.80 3.95 3.38
CA ALA A 103 -4.90 3.72 4.32
C ALA A 103 -6.18 3.26 3.62
N SER A 104 -6.90 2.36 4.28
CA SER A 104 -8.24 1.93 3.88
C SER A 104 -9.14 1.84 5.10
N ASP A 105 -10.36 2.38 5.01
CA ASP A 105 -11.38 2.16 6.05
C ASP A 105 -12.00 0.76 5.95
N GLY A 106 -11.80 0.06 4.84
CA GLY A 106 -12.12 -1.37 4.70
C GLY A 106 -10.84 -2.21 4.68
N SER A 107 -10.70 -3.08 3.69
CA SER A 107 -9.51 -3.93 3.54
C SER A 107 -8.39 -3.25 2.76
N LEU A 108 -7.14 -3.64 3.05
CA LEU A 108 -5.97 -3.27 2.27
C LEU A 108 -5.22 -4.53 1.85
N ARG A 109 -5.02 -4.70 0.54
CA ARG A 109 -4.34 -5.86 -0.03
C ARG A 109 -3.26 -5.44 -1.03
N LEU A 110 -2.03 -5.88 -0.79
CA LEU A 110 -0.90 -5.67 -1.70
C LEU A 110 -0.34 -7.02 -2.15
N GLU A 111 -0.18 -7.19 -3.46
CA GLU A 111 0.38 -8.39 -4.11
C GLU A 111 1.54 -7.95 -5.01
N LEU A 112 2.76 -8.08 -4.52
CA LEU A 112 3.95 -7.58 -5.18
C LEU A 112 4.86 -8.73 -5.62
N SER A 113 5.30 -8.70 -6.86
CA SER A 113 6.30 -9.65 -7.37
C SER A 113 7.74 -9.31 -6.93
N GLY A 114 7.96 -8.05 -6.57
CA GLY A 114 9.22 -7.53 -6.04
C GLY A 114 9.18 -7.32 -4.52
N GLY A 115 9.97 -6.38 -4.02
CA GLY A 115 10.05 -6.05 -2.60
C GLY A 115 9.10 -4.93 -2.16
N TYR A 116 8.71 -4.96 -0.88
CA TYR A 116 8.10 -3.83 -0.19
C TYR A 116 9.05 -3.31 0.89
N ARG A 117 9.29 -2.00 0.90
CA ARG A 117 10.22 -1.37 1.86
C ARG A 117 9.78 0.02 2.26
N GLY A 118 10.35 0.55 3.33
CA GLY A 118 10.19 1.96 3.74
C GLY A 118 9.91 2.15 5.22
N ASN A 119 9.68 3.41 5.58
CA ASN A 119 9.39 3.87 6.94
C ASN A 119 7.95 4.38 7.11
N GLY A 120 7.14 4.29 6.08
CA GLY A 120 5.78 4.80 6.08
C GLY A 120 4.80 3.92 6.85
N ARG A 121 3.55 4.36 6.83
CA ARG A 121 2.43 3.65 7.45
C ARG A 121 1.58 2.99 6.37
N ALA A 122 1.13 1.78 6.64
CA ALA A 122 0.07 1.12 5.88
C ALA A 122 -0.96 0.56 6.87
N THR A 123 -2.21 0.97 6.73
CA THR A 123 -3.25 0.65 7.73
C THR A 123 -4.59 0.38 7.07
N SER A 124 -5.34 -0.55 7.65
CA SER A 124 -6.74 -0.82 7.31
C SER A 124 -7.58 -0.90 8.57
N LEU A 125 -8.87 -0.54 8.49
CA LEU A 125 -9.82 -0.83 9.57
C LEU A 125 -10.34 -2.28 9.48
N GLY A 126 -10.28 -2.91 8.31
CA GLY A 126 -10.55 -4.32 8.10
C GLY A 126 -9.26 -5.16 8.06
N ASP A 127 -9.29 -6.21 7.24
CA ASP A 127 -8.12 -7.08 7.03
C ASP A 127 -7.00 -6.36 6.27
N PHE A 128 -5.78 -6.63 6.68
CA PHE A 128 -4.56 -6.19 5.99
C PHE A 128 -3.80 -7.40 5.46
N ALA A 129 -3.54 -7.43 4.16
CA ALA A 129 -2.74 -8.46 3.53
C ALA A 129 -1.62 -7.86 2.67
N LEU A 130 -0.39 -8.34 2.84
CA LEU A 130 0.76 -7.92 2.04
C LEU A 130 1.62 -9.14 1.71
N ASN A 131 1.68 -9.45 0.42
CA ASN A 131 2.55 -10.48 -0.14
C ASN A 131 3.61 -9.81 -1.05
N ALA A 132 4.86 -10.19 -0.89
CA ALA A 132 5.98 -9.67 -1.68
C ALA A 132 7.13 -10.69 -1.75
N ALA A 133 8.09 -10.49 -2.65
CA ALA A 133 9.30 -11.30 -2.66
C ALA A 133 10.13 -11.08 -1.38
N SER A 134 10.16 -9.84 -0.87
CA SER A 134 10.79 -9.50 0.40
C SER A 134 10.09 -8.33 1.07
N LEU A 135 10.18 -8.25 2.40
CA LEU A 135 9.68 -7.15 3.21
C LEU A 135 10.84 -6.56 4.01
N ASP A 136 11.10 -5.26 3.88
CA ASP A 136 12.14 -4.54 4.65
C ASP A 136 11.54 -3.28 5.28
N LEU A 137 11.07 -3.43 6.53
CA LEU A 137 10.40 -2.39 7.28
C LEU A 137 11.40 -1.66 8.16
N GLY A 138 11.53 -0.36 7.93
CA GLY A 138 12.42 0.51 8.70
C GLY A 138 11.88 0.83 10.10
N ASN A 139 12.65 1.57 10.89
CA ASN A 139 12.37 1.81 12.31
C ASN A 139 11.06 2.60 12.55
N ALA A 140 10.66 3.47 11.63
CA ALA A 140 9.42 4.24 11.74
C ALA A 140 8.24 3.55 11.02
N ALA A 141 8.46 2.43 10.35
CA ALA A 141 7.41 1.71 9.63
C ALA A 141 6.32 1.20 10.57
N SER A 142 5.07 1.30 10.12
CA SER A 142 3.93 0.78 10.87
C SER A 142 2.94 0.12 9.92
N LEU A 143 2.75 -1.19 10.07
CA LEU A 143 1.69 -1.94 9.41
C LEU A 143 0.61 -2.29 10.45
N ALA A 144 -0.64 -1.96 10.16
CA ALA A 144 -1.73 -2.21 11.11
C ALA A 144 -3.03 -2.64 10.42
N GLY A 145 -3.65 -3.70 10.94
CA GLY A 145 -5.01 -4.13 10.57
C GLY A 145 -5.97 -4.02 11.74
N GLY A 146 -7.14 -3.43 11.49
CA GLY A 146 -8.24 -3.36 12.45
C GLY A 146 -8.96 -4.71 12.64
N ALA A 147 -8.70 -5.67 11.77
CA ALA A 147 -9.07 -7.08 11.91
C ALA A 147 -7.80 -7.94 11.87
N ASN A 148 -7.64 -8.80 10.88
CA ASN A 148 -6.46 -9.66 10.77
C ASN A 148 -5.35 -9.04 9.92
N VAL A 149 -4.09 -9.43 10.20
CA VAL A 149 -2.93 -9.09 9.37
C VAL A 149 -2.29 -10.36 8.84
N THR A 150 -2.11 -10.43 7.54
CA THR A 150 -1.40 -11.52 6.86
C THR A 150 -0.22 -10.96 6.07
N LEU A 151 0.97 -11.41 6.38
CA LEU A 151 2.19 -11.04 5.67
C LEU A 151 2.86 -12.27 5.06
N GLY A 152 3.20 -12.16 3.78
CA GLY A 152 3.97 -13.16 3.06
C GLY A 152 5.23 -12.53 2.44
N ALA A 153 6.40 -13.06 2.80
CA ALA A 153 7.64 -12.75 2.12
C ALA A 153 8.22 -14.04 1.53
N GLY A 154 8.37 -14.08 0.21
CA GLY A 154 8.94 -15.25 -0.45
C GLY A 154 10.35 -15.60 0.07
N ASN A 155 11.13 -14.57 0.39
CA ASN A 155 12.51 -14.69 0.86
C ASN A 155 12.67 -14.20 2.31
N LEU A 156 12.87 -12.92 2.49
CA LEU A 156 13.24 -12.31 3.77
C LEU A 156 12.19 -11.31 4.24
N LEU A 157 11.78 -11.42 5.49
CA LEU A 157 11.05 -10.39 6.21
C LEU A 157 11.94 -9.79 7.28
N VAL A 158 12.23 -8.49 7.18
CA VAL A 158 12.93 -7.71 8.21
C VAL A 158 11.95 -6.70 8.80
N ASN A 159 11.68 -6.80 10.09
CA ASN A 159 10.87 -5.84 10.82
C ASN A 159 11.72 -5.07 11.83
N ARG A 160 11.89 -3.77 11.62
CA ARG A 160 12.49 -2.85 12.59
C ARG A 160 11.45 -1.89 13.18
N GLY A 161 10.25 -1.87 12.60
CA GLY A 161 9.14 -1.03 13.00
C GLY A 161 8.09 -1.76 13.82
N ARG A 162 6.83 -1.50 13.53
CA ARG A 162 5.70 -2.07 14.24
C ARG A 162 4.72 -2.74 13.27
N ILE A 163 4.35 -3.98 13.57
CA ILE A 163 3.31 -4.72 12.88
C ILE A 163 2.27 -5.16 13.91
N THR A 164 1.02 -4.77 13.72
CA THR A 164 -0.05 -5.07 14.68
C THR A 164 -1.35 -5.45 13.98
N ALA A 165 -2.07 -6.39 14.57
CA ALA A 165 -3.43 -6.76 14.21
C ALA A 165 -4.36 -6.61 15.43
N ALA A 166 -5.60 -6.16 15.24
CA ALA A 166 -6.59 -6.24 16.32
C ALA A 166 -7.07 -7.69 16.52
N GLY A 167 -7.11 -8.50 15.46
CA GLY A 167 -7.35 -9.94 15.47
C GLY A 167 -6.05 -10.73 15.39
N ASP A 168 -6.03 -11.69 14.49
CA ASP A 168 -4.89 -12.59 14.29
C ASP A 168 -3.79 -11.93 13.43
N LEU A 169 -2.53 -12.21 13.77
CA LEU A 169 -1.37 -11.87 12.94
C LEU A 169 -0.68 -13.13 12.44
N VAL A 170 -0.59 -13.27 11.13
CA VAL A 170 0.15 -14.35 10.48
C VAL A 170 1.27 -13.75 9.65
N ALA A 171 2.51 -14.16 9.89
CA ALA A 171 3.65 -13.78 9.07
C ALA A 171 4.40 -15.04 8.60
N SER A 172 4.66 -15.11 7.29
CA SER A 172 5.34 -16.22 6.64
C SER A 172 6.52 -15.70 5.83
N ALA A 173 7.70 -16.33 5.98
CA ALA A 173 8.90 -16.00 5.21
C ALA A 173 9.87 -17.17 5.16
N ALA A 174 10.80 -17.20 4.20
CA ALA A 174 11.92 -18.14 4.26
C ALA A 174 12.87 -17.80 5.42
N SER A 175 13.03 -16.50 5.73
CA SER A 175 13.74 -16.02 6.93
C SER A 175 13.00 -14.80 7.49
N LEU A 176 12.85 -14.73 8.82
CA LEU A 176 12.20 -13.65 9.52
C LEU A 176 13.16 -13.08 10.57
N ASN A 177 13.49 -11.79 10.43
CA ASN A 177 14.32 -11.05 11.37
C ASN A 177 13.47 -9.96 12.03
N ASN A 178 13.20 -10.11 13.32
CA ASN A 178 12.43 -9.13 14.09
C ASN A 178 13.31 -8.36 15.07
N TYR A 179 13.41 -7.06 14.85
CA TYR A 179 14.06 -6.09 15.72
C TYR A 179 13.06 -5.08 16.30
N GLY A 180 11.81 -5.16 15.86
CA GLY A 180 10.72 -4.27 16.25
C GLY A 180 9.61 -5.00 16.98
N THR A 181 8.36 -4.63 16.73
CA THR A 181 7.19 -5.25 17.36
C THR A 181 6.38 -6.05 16.34
N LEU A 182 6.03 -7.27 16.69
CA LEU A 182 5.01 -8.09 16.04
C LEU A 182 3.95 -8.41 17.08
N GLY A 183 2.69 -8.04 16.87
CA GLY A 183 1.66 -8.29 17.86
C GLY A 183 0.26 -8.44 17.26
N GLY A 184 -0.49 -9.41 17.78
CA GLY A 184 -1.91 -9.60 17.50
C GLY A 184 -2.74 -9.54 18.77
N GLY A 185 -3.95 -8.99 18.71
CA GLY A 185 -4.93 -9.09 19.79
C GLY A 185 -5.50 -10.49 19.91
N GLY A 186 -5.47 -11.28 18.83
CA GLY A 186 -5.78 -12.70 18.79
C GLY A 186 -4.51 -13.56 18.79
N ASN A 187 -4.39 -14.45 17.81
CA ASN A 187 -3.25 -15.35 17.71
C ASN A 187 -2.09 -14.68 16.93
N LEU A 188 -0.87 -14.95 17.39
CA LEU A 188 0.34 -14.67 16.62
C LEU A 188 0.89 -15.97 16.04
N ARG A 189 0.98 -16.07 14.72
CA ARG A 189 1.58 -17.22 14.01
C ARG A 189 2.73 -16.76 13.13
N LEU A 190 3.92 -17.25 13.41
CA LEU A 190 5.11 -17.02 12.61
C LEU A 190 5.54 -18.32 11.93
N ASN A 191 5.55 -18.32 10.60
CA ASN A 191 5.95 -19.45 9.78
C ASN A 191 7.27 -19.10 9.06
N ALA A 192 8.39 -19.47 9.66
CA ALA A 192 9.70 -19.24 9.08
C ALA A 192 10.67 -20.35 9.49
N PRO A 193 11.36 -21.02 8.54
CA PRO A 193 12.44 -21.97 8.87
C PRO A 193 13.56 -21.32 9.68
N ALA A 194 13.83 -20.03 9.46
CA ALA A 194 14.80 -19.25 10.21
C ALA A 194 14.12 -18.04 10.86
N LEU A 195 14.17 -17.94 12.17
CA LEU A 195 13.66 -16.81 12.96
C LEU A 195 14.77 -16.22 13.82
N LEU A 196 15.07 -14.94 13.62
CA LEU A 196 15.87 -14.13 14.52
C LEU A 196 14.97 -13.11 15.21
N ASN A 197 14.90 -13.14 16.53
CA ASN A 197 14.22 -12.11 17.33
C ASN A 197 15.24 -11.48 18.27
N GLU A 198 15.85 -10.37 17.80
CA GLU A 198 16.87 -9.64 18.57
C GLU A 198 16.31 -8.30 19.04
N ARG A 199 16.10 -8.18 20.37
CA ARG A 199 15.47 -7.02 21.02
C ARG A 199 14.03 -6.74 20.51
N GLY A 200 13.48 -7.64 19.67
CA GLY A 200 12.10 -7.52 19.17
C GLY A 200 11.09 -8.00 20.21
N LEU A 201 9.90 -7.44 20.15
CA LEU A 201 8.74 -7.86 20.92
C LEU A 201 7.85 -8.77 20.05
N LEU A 202 7.42 -9.87 20.59
CA LEU A 202 6.45 -10.80 20.01
C LEU A 202 5.22 -10.89 20.90
#